data_95de5ff07804a71f3596c467d134ee73
#
_entry.id   95de5ff07804a71f3596c467d134ee73
#
_cell.length_a   1.000
_cell.length_b   1.000
_cell.length_c   1.000
_cell.angle_alpha   90.00
_cell.angle_beta   90.00
_cell.angle_gamma   90.00
#
_symmetry.space_group_name_H-M   'P 1'
#
loop_
_entity.id
_entity.type
_entity.pdbx_description
1 polymer ?
#
loop_
_entity_poly.entity_id
_entity_poly.type
_entity_poly.pdbx_seq_one_letter_code
_entity_poly.pdbx_strand_id
1 'polypeptide(L)'
;LNDRPILFRAAMSDMVVPYGSADPMHSWKAVHDGTEYGFGRLSNSLSLGCDCLGEIHYFNASGISFDGSVEVIENAICLHEEDYGIQWKHNDGMGAPNEVRRSRRLVISSISTIGNYDYGLFWYLYLDGTIEAEVKLTGIVGISAYNEEKHNPNQDLRISKELVSPVHQHLFCMRLDWNLDGGNNQLFESEIELMPDDDNNSHGMQFQSVSTHLKTEHEAKRDISPATSRVWKVVNPQKKNGMGLPVAYKLLPGNTPKMLARDDSPPAKRASFGKHNLWGTPFKDGEYAAGGANSCLLYTSPSPRD
;
A
#
# COMPACT_ATOMS: atom_id res chain seq x y z
N LEU A 1 -16.39 10.15 7.20
CA LEU A 1 -17.23 10.42 6.03
C LEU A 1 -18.65 10.72 6.50
N ASN A 2 -19.18 11.94 6.28
CA ASN A 2 -20.48 12.38 6.81
C ASN A 2 -20.63 12.08 8.32
N ASP A 3 -19.64 12.48 9.13
CA ASP A 3 -19.52 12.27 10.57
C ASP A 3 -19.46 10.79 11.00
N ARG A 4 -19.34 9.85 10.06
CA ARG A 4 -19.14 8.44 10.36
C ARG A 4 -17.65 8.10 10.41
N PRO A 5 -17.15 7.48 11.49
CA PRO A 5 -15.78 6.99 11.55
C PRO A 5 -15.59 5.80 10.59
N ILE A 6 -14.47 5.79 9.88
CA ILE A 6 -14.08 4.70 8.96
C ILE A 6 -12.76 4.09 9.42
N LEU A 7 -11.74 4.93 9.51
CA LEU A 7 -10.40 4.57 9.94
C LEU A 7 -10.00 5.44 11.13
N PHE A 8 -9.39 4.83 12.13
CA PHE A 8 -8.72 5.57 13.19
C PHE A 8 -7.38 6.10 12.71
N ARG A 9 -6.67 5.28 11.94
CA ARG A 9 -5.38 5.62 11.33
C ARG A 9 -5.20 4.88 10.01
N ALA A 10 -4.60 5.57 9.03
CA ALA A 10 -4.09 5.02 7.80
C ALA A 10 -2.67 5.55 7.60
N ALA A 11 -1.69 4.67 7.48
CA ALA A 11 -0.30 5.06 7.36
C ALA A 11 0.51 4.02 6.58
N MET A 12 1.54 4.49 5.88
CA MET A 12 2.65 3.62 5.50
C MET A 12 3.49 3.40 6.77
N SER A 13 3.53 2.18 7.26
CA SER A 13 4.19 1.85 8.53
C SER A 13 5.60 1.32 8.34
N ASP A 14 5.87 0.66 7.23
CA ASP A 14 7.18 0.09 6.91
C ASP A 14 7.45 0.07 5.41
N MET A 15 8.73 0.07 5.05
CA MET A 15 9.25 -0.15 3.72
C MET A 15 10.47 -1.07 3.80
N VAL A 16 10.67 -1.91 2.80
CA VAL A 16 11.91 -2.65 2.62
C VAL A 16 12.27 -2.74 1.14
N VAL A 17 13.56 -2.61 0.85
CA VAL A 17 14.11 -2.69 -0.51
C VAL A 17 15.18 -3.79 -0.55
N PRO A 18 14.79 -5.07 -0.70
CA PRO A 18 15.75 -6.17 -0.86
C PRO A 18 16.32 -6.17 -2.28
N TYR A 19 17.64 -6.33 -2.38
CA TYR A 19 18.34 -6.45 -3.65
C TYR A 19 18.49 -7.91 -4.05
N GLY A 20 18.18 -8.20 -5.32
CA GLY A 20 18.24 -9.54 -5.91
C GLY A 20 19.51 -9.82 -6.72
N SER A 21 20.41 -8.85 -6.83
CA SER A 21 21.67 -9.00 -7.58
C SER A 21 22.67 -9.85 -6.79
N ALA A 22 23.38 -10.73 -7.50
CA ALA A 22 24.48 -11.51 -6.95
C ALA A 22 25.82 -10.74 -6.86
N ASP A 23 25.86 -9.50 -7.32
CA ASP A 23 27.04 -8.64 -7.16
C ASP A 23 27.43 -8.54 -5.69
N PRO A 24 28.73 -8.68 -5.33
CA PRO A 24 29.20 -8.57 -3.94
C PRO A 24 28.79 -7.29 -3.23
N MET A 25 28.58 -6.21 -3.97
CA MET A 25 28.10 -4.93 -3.42
C MET A 25 26.61 -4.93 -3.10
N HIS A 26 25.82 -5.82 -3.70
CA HIS A 26 24.35 -5.84 -3.59
C HIS A 26 23.77 -7.10 -2.96
N SER A 27 24.49 -8.23 -3.01
CA SER A 27 24.01 -9.55 -2.58
C SER A 27 23.55 -9.62 -1.10
N TRP A 28 24.01 -8.69 -0.27
CA TRP A 28 23.62 -8.57 1.14
C TRP A 28 22.72 -7.35 1.40
N LYS A 29 22.56 -6.46 0.41
CA LYS A 29 21.91 -5.16 0.60
C LYS A 29 20.40 -5.32 0.74
N ALA A 30 19.86 -4.81 1.82
CA ALA A 30 18.45 -4.61 2.03
C ALA A 30 18.25 -3.30 2.80
N VAL A 31 17.59 -2.35 2.18
CA VAL A 31 17.29 -1.06 2.80
C VAL A 31 15.97 -1.19 3.56
N HIS A 32 15.99 -0.85 4.84
CA HIS A 32 14.79 -0.77 5.68
C HIS A 32 14.53 0.69 6.01
N ASP A 33 13.27 1.07 5.89
CA ASP A 33 12.96 2.45 5.93
C ASP A 33 12.82 3.08 7.27
N GLY A 34 11.65 2.95 7.71
CA GLY A 34 10.93 3.84 8.63
C GLY A 34 11.70 4.23 9.87
N THR A 35 12.46 3.33 10.37
CA THR A 35 13.24 3.50 11.61
C THR A 35 14.73 3.69 11.37
N GLU A 36 15.26 3.22 10.24
CA GLU A 36 16.68 3.37 9.92
C GLU A 36 16.98 4.69 9.22
N TYR A 37 16.14 5.08 8.27
CA TYR A 37 16.34 6.29 7.47
C TYR A 37 15.44 7.45 7.89
N GLY A 38 14.38 7.17 8.66
CA GLY A 38 13.44 8.20 9.10
C GLY A 38 12.71 8.82 7.92
N PHE A 39 12.00 8.01 7.15
CA PHE A 39 11.33 8.37 5.89
C PHE A 39 10.61 9.72 5.97
N GLY A 40 9.84 9.97 7.05
CA GLY A 40 9.13 11.23 7.24
C GLY A 40 10.05 12.45 7.40
N ARG A 41 11.27 12.27 7.93
CA ARG A 41 12.26 13.34 8.06
C ARG A 41 12.93 13.71 6.74
N LEU A 42 12.86 12.80 5.76
CA LEU A 42 13.39 12.98 4.41
C LEU A 42 12.34 13.55 3.45
N SER A 43 11.22 14.04 3.99
CA SER A 43 10.19 14.70 3.20
C SER A 43 10.72 15.97 2.57
N ASN A 44 10.30 16.21 1.34
CA ASN A 44 10.68 17.39 0.57
C ASN A 44 9.75 18.56 0.89
N SER A 45 10.27 19.78 0.83
CA SER A 45 9.46 20.99 0.74
C SER A 45 8.90 21.11 -0.67
N LEU A 46 7.58 21.06 -0.80
CA LEU A 46 6.90 20.99 -2.09
C LEU A 46 6.68 22.38 -2.68
N SER A 47 6.72 22.48 -4.00
CA SER A 47 6.63 23.73 -4.76
C SER A 47 5.43 23.73 -5.69
N LEU A 48 4.63 24.80 -5.63
CA LEU A 48 3.53 25.03 -6.57
C LEU A 48 4.07 25.17 -8.00
N GLY A 49 3.43 24.48 -8.94
CA GLY A 49 3.80 24.48 -10.36
C GLY A 49 4.80 23.40 -10.75
N CYS A 50 5.48 22.79 -9.76
CA CYS A 50 6.39 21.66 -9.97
C CYS A 50 5.79 20.38 -9.36
N ASP A 51 5.66 20.34 -8.04
CA ASP A 51 5.22 19.14 -7.32
C ASP A 51 3.69 19.02 -7.25
N CYS A 52 3.00 20.16 -7.26
CA CYS A 52 1.55 20.26 -7.18
C CYS A 52 1.02 21.34 -8.12
N LEU A 53 -0.19 21.12 -8.66
CA LEU A 53 -0.88 22.08 -9.54
C LEU A 53 -2.30 22.35 -9.03
N GLY A 54 -2.80 23.57 -9.28
CA GLY A 54 -4.15 24.02 -8.93
C GLY A 54 -4.20 24.84 -7.65
N GLU A 55 -5.36 24.83 -7.00
CA GLU A 55 -5.57 25.46 -5.69
C GLU A 55 -5.03 24.52 -4.61
N ILE A 56 -3.91 24.91 -4.01
CA ILE A 56 -3.15 24.05 -3.09
C ILE A 56 -3.20 24.60 -1.68
N HIS A 57 -3.44 23.72 -0.72
CA HIS A 57 -3.15 23.96 0.69
C HIS A 57 -1.97 23.13 1.13
N TYR A 58 -0.97 23.76 1.74
CA TYR A 58 0.23 23.07 2.24
C TYR A 58 0.18 22.95 3.76
N PHE A 59 0.68 21.83 4.27
CA PHE A 59 0.96 21.65 5.70
C PHE A 59 2.44 21.45 5.91
N ASN A 60 2.95 22.01 7.00
CA ASN A 60 4.29 21.76 7.46
C ASN A 60 4.34 20.43 8.22
N ALA A 61 5.49 19.76 8.17
CA ALA A 61 5.79 18.64 9.04
C ALA A 61 6.83 19.07 10.09
N SER A 62 6.80 18.40 11.24
CA SER A 62 7.78 18.64 12.30
C SER A 62 8.40 17.32 12.73
N GLY A 63 9.71 17.31 12.89
CA GLY A 63 10.50 16.20 13.38
C GLY A 63 11.42 16.63 14.52
N ILE A 64 12.18 15.68 15.04
CA ILE A 64 13.23 15.93 16.03
C ILE A 64 14.57 15.74 15.35
N SER A 65 15.40 16.76 15.39
CA SER A 65 16.78 16.72 14.89
C SER A 65 17.69 15.89 15.80
N PHE A 66 18.90 15.57 15.33
CA PHE A 66 19.86 14.77 16.09
C PHE A 66 20.33 15.43 17.39
N ASP A 67 20.26 16.76 17.49
CA ASP A 67 20.55 17.53 18.69
C ASP A 67 19.38 17.71 19.66
N GLY A 68 18.22 17.12 19.32
CA GLY A 68 16.98 17.23 20.09
C GLY A 68 16.14 18.47 19.80
N SER A 69 16.57 19.34 18.90
CA SER A 69 15.79 20.49 18.47
C SER A 69 14.64 20.10 17.55
N VAL A 70 13.62 20.96 17.47
CA VAL A 70 12.51 20.76 16.51
C VAL A 70 12.97 21.20 15.13
N GLU A 71 12.87 20.29 14.17
CA GLU A 71 13.07 20.54 12.75
C GLU A 71 11.72 20.68 12.07
N VAL A 72 11.51 21.78 11.33
CA VAL A 72 10.27 22.02 10.58
C VAL A 72 10.58 21.91 9.09
N ILE A 73 9.82 21.06 8.40
CA ILE A 73 9.84 20.96 6.95
C ILE A 73 8.61 21.72 6.44
N GLU A 74 8.85 22.88 5.84
CA GLU A 74 7.76 23.69 5.29
C GLU A 74 7.18 23.04 4.03
N ASN A 75 5.86 23.17 3.84
CA ASN A 75 5.15 22.62 2.67
C ASN A 75 5.41 21.11 2.44
N ALA A 76 5.57 20.34 3.49
CA ALA A 76 5.89 18.91 3.39
C ALA A 76 4.71 18.08 2.87
N ILE A 77 3.49 18.55 3.06
CA ILE A 77 2.26 17.88 2.65
C ILE A 77 1.44 18.82 1.78
N CYS A 78 0.99 18.31 0.64
CA CYS A 78 0.12 18.99 -0.31
C CYS A 78 -1.30 18.44 -0.20
N LEU A 79 -2.29 19.34 -0.15
CA LEU A 79 -3.70 19.01 -0.23
C LEU A 79 -4.34 19.81 -1.36
N HIS A 80 -5.00 19.13 -2.29
CA HIS A 80 -5.71 19.77 -3.39
C HIS A 80 -6.83 18.88 -3.94
N GLU A 81 -7.66 19.45 -4.79
CA GLU A 81 -8.74 18.73 -5.47
C GLU A 81 -8.40 18.57 -6.95
N GLU A 82 -8.68 17.37 -7.50
CA GLU A 82 -8.46 17.05 -8.91
C GLU A 82 -9.76 16.62 -9.60
N ASP A 83 -9.89 16.95 -10.88
CA ASP A 83 -10.84 16.27 -11.78
C ASP A 83 -10.30 14.87 -12.11
N TYR A 84 -11.14 13.85 -11.93
CA TYR A 84 -10.79 12.45 -12.17
C TYR A 84 -11.63 11.82 -13.29
N GLY A 85 -12.16 12.63 -14.21
CA GLY A 85 -12.88 12.15 -15.37
C GLY A 85 -14.36 11.87 -15.10
N ILE A 86 -14.89 10.84 -15.72
CA ILE A 86 -16.30 10.46 -15.62
C ILE A 86 -16.49 9.48 -14.46
N GLN A 87 -17.35 9.84 -13.52
CA GLN A 87 -17.78 8.94 -12.45
C GLN A 87 -18.89 8.01 -12.91
N TRP A 88 -19.86 8.56 -13.63
CA TRP A 88 -21.01 7.83 -14.13
C TRP A 88 -21.53 8.45 -15.41
N LYS A 89 -21.94 7.60 -16.33
CA LYS A 89 -22.57 8.01 -17.58
C LYS A 89 -23.64 7.01 -17.99
N HIS A 90 -24.78 7.52 -18.44
CA HIS A 90 -25.83 6.73 -19.04
C HIS A 90 -26.35 7.39 -20.31
N ASN A 91 -26.56 6.58 -21.34
CA ASN A 91 -27.28 6.91 -22.56
C ASN A 91 -28.31 5.81 -22.79
N ASP A 92 -29.58 6.11 -22.67
CA ASP A 92 -30.62 5.10 -22.82
C ASP A 92 -30.90 4.72 -24.27
N GLY A 93 -30.34 5.41 -25.25
CA GLY A 93 -30.49 5.13 -26.69
C GLY A 93 -31.87 5.39 -27.26
N MET A 94 -32.84 5.78 -26.44
CA MET A 94 -34.26 5.91 -26.77
C MET A 94 -34.75 7.35 -26.86
N GLY A 95 -33.81 8.32 -26.96
CA GLY A 95 -34.15 9.74 -27.10
C GLY A 95 -34.22 10.52 -25.80
N ALA A 96 -33.99 9.90 -24.64
CA ALA A 96 -33.76 10.63 -23.39
C ALA A 96 -32.41 11.33 -23.37
N PRO A 97 -32.26 12.42 -22.60
CA PRO A 97 -30.99 13.11 -22.49
C PRO A 97 -29.91 12.20 -21.93
N ASN A 98 -28.69 12.32 -22.49
CA ASN A 98 -27.52 11.69 -21.90
C ASN A 98 -27.23 12.30 -20.53
N GLU A 99 -27.03 11.46 -19.54
CA GLU A 99 -26.58 11.90 -18.21
C GLU A 99 -25.11 11.58 -17.99
N VAL A 100 -24.40 12.54 -17.41
CA VAL A 100 -22.98 12.42 -17.07
C VAL A 100 -22.75 13.04 -15.70
N ARG A 101 -21.96 12.37 -14.87
CA ARG A 101 -21.45 12.90 -13.62
C ARG A 101 -19.93 12.83 -13.63
N ARG A 102 -19.28 13.95 -13.33
CA ARG A 102 -17.82 14.05 -13.20
C ARG A 102 -17.38 13.48 -11.85
N SER A 103 -16.26 12.78 -11.86
CA SER A 103 -15.56 12.39 -10.65
C SER A 103 -14.58 13.49 -10.25
N ARG A 104 -14.54 13.79 -8.98
CA ARG A 104 -13.51 14.62 -8.35
C ARG A 104 -12.94 13.85 -7.18
N ARG A 105 -11.67 14.09 -6.86
CA ARG A 105 -11.02 13.49 -5.71
C ARG A 105 -10.21 14.53 -4.94
N LEU A 106 -10.18 14.38 -3.63
CA LEU A 106 -9.27 15.12 -2.78
C LEU A 106 -7.95 14.35 -2.69
N VAL A 107 -6.85 15.03 -2.94
CA VAL A 107 -5.50 14.47 -2.91
C VAL A 107 -4.74 15.00 -1.71
N ILE A 108 -4.14 14.10 -0.94
CA ILE A 108 -3.20 14.42 0.14
C ILE A 108 -1.91 13.70 -0.21
N SER A 109 -0.81 14.43 -0.37
CA SER A 109 0.45 13.85 -0.81
C SER A 109 1.66 14.43 -0.13
N SER A 110 2.70 13.61 -0.05
CA SER A 110 4.05 14.00 0.37
C SER A 110 5.08 13.26 -0.47
N ILE A 111 6.27 13.80 -0.60
CA ILE A 111 7.38 13.18 -1.33
C ILE A 111 8.59 13.14 -0.41
N SER A 112 9.28 12.00 -0.39
CA SER A 112 10.50 11.79 0.39
C SER A 112 11.61 11.26 -0.50
N THR A 113 12.84 11.76 -0.30
CA THR A 113 14.03 11.34 -1.06
C THR A 113 14.92 10.48 -0.20
N ILE A 114 15.17 9.24 -0.62
CA ILE A 114 16.09 8.32 0.03
C ILE A 114 17.19 7.93 -0.96
N GLY A 115 18.39 8.44 -0.75
CA GLY A 115 19.47 8.29 -1.71
C GLY A 115 19.12 8.93 -3.05
N ASN A 116 19.04 8.12 -4.10
CA ASN A 116 18.66 8.57 -5.45
C ASN A 116 17.19 8.36 -5.78
N TYR A 117 16.40 7.77 -4.88
CA TYR A 117 15.00 7.44 -5.12
C TYR A 117 14.08 8.44 -4.45
N ASP A 118 13.05 8.84 -5.17
CA ASP A 118 11.97 9.68 -4.66
C ASP A 118 10.70 8.85 -4.54
N TYR A 119 10.07 8.94 -3.37
CA TYR A 119 8.87 8.21 -3.01
C TYR A 119 7.73 9.19 -2.78
N GLY A 120 6.78 9.22 -3.70
CA GLY A 120 5.57 9.99 -3.53
C GLY A 120 4.50 9.13 -2.84
N LEU A 121 4.03 9.58 -1.68
CA LEU A 121 2.92 8.96 -0.96
C LEU A 121 1.66 9.77 -1.21
N PHE A 122 0.66 9.14 -1.82
CA PHE A 122 -0.59 9.78 -2.21
C PHE A 122 -1.77 9.06 -1.57
N TRP A 123 -2.68 9.86 -0.99
CA TRP A 123 -3.99 9.43 -0.55
C TRP A 123 -5.03 10.14 -1.40
N TYR A 124 -5.95 9.40 -1.95
CA TYR A 124 -7.06 9.92 -2.74
C TYR A 124 -8.38 9.59 -2.05
N LEU A 125 -9.19 10.61 -1.86
CA LEU A 125 -10.52 10.51 -1.27
C LEU A 125 -11.55 10.86 -2.34
N TYR A 126 -12.38 9.89 -2.72
CA TYR A 126 -13.34 10.03 -3.81
C TYR A 126 -14.74 10.38 -3.30
N LEU A 127 -15.57 10.93 -4.18
CA LEU A 127 -16.94 11.33 -3.86
C LEU A 127 -17.86 10.17 -3.45
N ASP A 128 -17.57 8.96 -3.92
CA ASP A 128 -18.32 7.74 -3.56
C ASP A 128 -17.87 7.11 -2.24
N GLY A 129 -16.91 7.71 -1.56
CA GLY A 129 -16.33 7.23 -0.31
C GLY A 129 -15.17 6.26 -0.48
N THR A 130 -14.73 5.99 -1.70
CA THR A 130 -13.50 5.23 -1.94
C THR A 130 -12.29 5.97 -1.38
N ILE A 131 -11.39 5.24 -0.74
CA ILE A 131 -10.09 5.70 -0.27
C ILE A 131 -9.04 4.87 -0.97
N GLU A 132 -8.10 5.55 -1.64
CA GLU A 132 -7.01 4.90 -2.35
C GLU A 132 -5.67 5.40 -1.80
N ALA A 133 -4.71 4.49 -1.66
CA ALA A 133 -3.33 4.80 -1.35
C ALA A 133 -2.46 4.41 -2.54
N GLU A 134 -1.61 5.33 -2.99
CA GLU A 134 -0.66 5.10 -4.08
C GLU A 134 0.74 5.46 -3.62
N VAL A 135 1.72 4.63 -3.99
CA VAL A 135 3.14 4.97 -3.87
C VAL A 135 3.70 5.17 -5.27
N LYS A 136 4.13 6.38 -5.58
CA LYS A 136 4.82 6.72 -6.83
C LYS A 136 6.32 6.61 -6.63
N LEU A 137 6.95 5.76 -7.42
CA LEU A 137 8.40 5.57 -7.43
C LEU A 137 9.01 6.37 -8.56
N THR A 138 9.91 7.26 -8.23
CA THR A 138 10.62 8.11 -9.19
C THR A 138 12.06 8.37 -8.74
N GLY A 139 12.70 9.41 -9.24
CA GLY A 139 14.10 9.73 -8.94
C GLY A 139 15.06 9.12 -9.95
N ILE A 140 16.26 8.78 -9.51
CA ILE A 140 17.34 8.26 -10.35
C ILE A 140 17.64 6.82 -9.95
N VAL A 141 17.51 5.89 -10.90
CA VAL A 141 17.79 4.48 -10.67
C VAL A 141 19.25 4.27 -10.22
N GLY A 142 19.46 3.43 -9.22
CA GLY A 142 20.80 3.03 -8.78
C GLY A 142 21.52 2.27 -9.90
N ILE A 143 22.78 2.65 -10.16
CA ILE A 143 23.59 2.08 -11.24
C ILE A 143 24.90 1.54 -10.72
N SER A 144 25.45 0.55 -11.46
CA SER A 144 26.81 0.00 -11.29
C SER A 144 27.49 -0.08 -12.64
N ALA A 145 28.83 -0.18 -12.62
CA ALA A 145 29.58 -0.42 -13.85
C ALA A 145 29.28 -1.83 -14.39
N TYR A 146 29.09 -1.89 -15.70
CA TYR A 146 28.96 -3.18 -16.39
C TYR A 146 30.32 -3.89 -16.46
N ASN A 147 30.33 -5.16 -16.10
CA ASN A 147 31.48 -6.03 -16.27
C ASN A 147 31.03 -7.32 -16.96
N GLU A 148 31.53 -7.55 -18.16
CA GLU A 148 31.12 -8.68 -19.00
C GLU A 148 31.38 -10.04 -18.34
N GLU A 149 32.46 -10.17 -17.59
CA GLU A 149 32.82 -11.42 -16.90
C GLU A 149 31.93 -11.73 -15.69
N LYS A 150 31.34 -10.68 -15.07
CA LYS A 150 30.54 -10.78 -13.86
C LYS A 150 29.06 -10.54 -14.07
N HIS A 151 28.70 -10.06 -15.26
CA HIS A 151 27.31 -9.71 -15.56
C HIS A 151 26.45 -10.95 -15.74
N ASN A 152 25.33 -11.00 -15.00
CA ASN A 152 24.29 -11.97 -15.22
C ASN A 152 23.04 -11.25 -15.76
N PRO A 153 22.68 -11.46 -17.05
CA PRO A 153 21.56 -10.76 -17.68
C PRO A 153 20.20 -11.05 -17.03
N ASN A 154 20.11 -12.08 -16.18
CA ASN A 154 18.89 -12.41 -15.42
C ASN A 154 18.82 -11.72 -14.05
N GLN A 155 19.88 -11.04 -13.62
CA GLN A 155 19.97 -10.39 -12.31
C GLN A 155 20.17 -8.90 -12.39
N ASP A 156 20.62 -8.38 -13.52
CA ASP A 156 20.88 -6.96 -13.72
C ASP A 156 20.31 -6.50 -15.05
N LEU A 157 19.73 -5.32 -15.05
CA LEU A 157 19.23 -4.67 -16.26
C LEU A 157 20.34 -3.80 -16.87
N ARG A 158 20.75 -4.11 -18.09
CA ARG A 158 21.68 -3.26 -18.82
C ARG A 158 21.01 -1.98 -19.27
N ILE A 159 21.47 -0.83 -18.76
CA ILE A 159 20.92 0.48 -19.05
C ILE A 159 21.66 1.13 -20.22
N SER A 160 22.97 0.94 -20.28
CA SER A 160 23.82 1.43 -21.37
C SER A 160 24.94 0.47 -21.66
N LYS A 161 25.86 0.83 -22.57
CA LYS A 161 27.02 -0.02 -22.91
C LYS A 161 27.87 -0.38 -21.69
N GLU A 162 27.96 0.52 -20.71
CA GLU A 162 28.88 0.41 -19.58
C GLU A 162 28.19 0.41 -18.20
N LEU A 163 26.85 0.46 -18.20
CA LEU A 163 26.07 0.58 -16.97
C LEU A 163 24.98 -0.46 -16.86
N VAL A 164 24.81 -0.98 -15.65
CA VAL A 164 23.72 -1.88 -15.24
C VAL A 164 22.98 -1.32 -14.03
N SER A 165 21.71 -1.69 -13.88
CA SER A 165 20.96 -1.50 -12.67
C SER A 165 20.72 -2.83 -11.98
N PRO A 166 21.08 -3.01 -10.71
CA PRO A 166 20.80 -4.24 -9.98
C PRO A 166 19.29 -4.41 -9.78
N VAL A 167 18.77 -5.62 -10.00
CA VAL A 167 17.37 -5.91 -9.73
C VAL A 167 17.07 -5.85 -8.23
N HIS A 168 15.94 -5.26 -7.87
CA HIS A 168 15.49 -5.15 -6.50
C HIS A 168 13.97 -4.95 -6.45
N GLN A 169 13.39 -5.14 -5.27
CA GLN A 169 11.99 -4.88 -5.01
C GLN A 169 11.84 -3.70 -4.08
N HIS A 170 10.75 -2.97 -4.19
CA HIS A 170 10.28 -2.03 -3.19
C HIS A 170 8.97 -2.57 -2.61
N LEU A 171 8.97 -2.87 -1.31
CA LEU A 171 7.81 -3.41 -0.61
C LEU A 171 7.38 -2.42 0.47
N PHE A 172 6.10 -2.08 0.47
CA PHE A 172 5.50 -1.13 1.41
C PHE A 172 4.44 -1.82 2.24
N CYS A 173 4.41 -1.53 3.53
CA CYS A 173 3.33 -1.94 4.40
C CYS A 173 2.40 -0.77 4.68
N MET A 174 1.16 -0.89 4.26
CA MET A 174 0.10 0.05 4.61
C MET A 174 -0.66 -0.47 5.81
N ARG A 175 -0.59 0.26 6.93
CA ARG A 175 -1.35 -0.03 8.13
C ARG A 175 -2.66 0.72 8.14
N LEU A 176 -3.75 -0.02 8.30
CA LEU A 176 -5.11 0.49 8.36
C LEU A 176 -5.76 0.07 9.69
N ASP A 177 -5.86 1.01 10.61
CA ASP A 177 -6.56 0.77 11.89
C ASP A 177 -8.04 1.12 11.70
N TRP A 178 -8.86 0.09 11.53
CA TRP A 178 -10.27 0.23 11.22
C TRP A 178 -11.10 0.64 12.44
N ASN A 179 -12.02 1.57 12.21
CA ASN A 179 -13.04 2.00 13.17
C ASN A 179 -14.37 2.24 12.45
N LEU A 180 -14.78 1.29 11.62
CA LEU A 180 -15.96 1.44 10.77
C LEU A 180 -17.22 1.49 11.63
N ASP A 181 -17.81 2.69 11.78
CA ASP A 181 -18.97 2.99 12.62
C ASP A 181 -18.83 2.49 14.08
N GLY A 182 -17.62 2.50 14.62
CA GLY A 182 -17.28 2.00 15.94
C GLY A 182 -16.48 0.69 15.92
N GLY A 183 -16.03 0.24 17.10
CA GLY A 183 -15.22 -0.95 17.26
C GLY A 183 -15.92 -2.26 16.88
N ASN A 184 -15.24 -3.39 17.11
CA ASN A 184 -15.71 -4.75 16.83
C ASN A 184 -15.92 -5.05 15.33
N ASN A 185 -15.09 -4.47 14.48
CA ASN A 185 -15.07 -4.82 13.06
C ASN A 185 -14.56 -6.25 12.85
N GLN A 186 -15.07 -6.90 11.82
CA GLN A 186 -14.73 -8.27 11.44
C GLN A 186 -14.14 -8.30 10.04
N LEU A 187 -13.21 -9.22 9.81
CA LEU A 187 -12.56 -9.39 8.51
C LEU A 187 -13.12 -10.61 7.78
N PHE A 188 -13.58 -10.40 6.56
CA PHE A 188 -14.05 -11.45 5.68
C PHE A 188 -13.22 -11.49 4.41
N GLU A 189 -13.01 -12.69 3.88
CA GLU A 189 -12.54 -12.92 2.51
C GLU A 189 -13.72 -13.29 1.63
N SER A 190 -13.78 -12.76 0.42
CA SER A 190 -14.80 -13.13 -0.56
C SER A 190 -14.15 -13.53 -1.87
N GLU A 191 -14.62 -14.63 -2.43
CA GLU A 191 -14.15 -15.21 -3.68
C GLU A 191 -15.31 -15.50 -4.61
N ILE A 192 -15.01 -15.66 -5.87
CA ILE A 192 -15.99 -16.14 -6.88
C ILE A 192 -15.68 -17.60 -7.15
N GLU A 193 -16.70 -18.43 -7.05
CA GLU A 193 -16.63 -19.86 -7.30
C GLU A 193 -17.66 -20.26 -8.36
N LEU A 194 -17.30 -21.19 -9.22
CA LEU A 194 -18.25 -21.84 -10.11
C LEU A 194 -19.24 -22.68 -9.28
N MET A 195 -20.48 -22.64 -9.65
CA MET A 195 -21.46 -23.54 -9.05
C MET A 195 -21.23 -24.99 -9.51
N PRO A 196 -21.62 -25.99 -8.69
CA PRO A 196 -21.56 -27.39 -9.09
C PRO A 196 -22.23 -27.65 -10.44
N ASP A 197 -21.73 -28.64 -11.17
CA ASP A 197 -22.35 -29.15 -12.38
C ASP A 197 -23.51 -30.07 -11.99
N ASP A 198 -24.69 -29.51 -11.92
CA ASP A 198 -25.93 -30.20 -11.57
C ASP A 198 -27.11 -29.70 -12.44
N ASP A 199 -28.30 -30.24 -12.21
CA ASP A 199 -29.51 -29.89 -12.96
C ASP A 199 -29.87 -28.39 -12.92
N ASN A 200 -29.40 -27.66 -11.86
CA ASN A 200 -29.64 -26.23 -11.74
C ASN A 200 -28.60 -25.40 -12.52
N ASN A 201 -27.53 -26.03 -12.94
CA ASN A 201 -26.42 -25.40 -13.71
C ASN A 201 -26.13 -26.17 -15.00
N SER A 202 -27.18 -26.62 -15.68
CA SER A 202 -27.07 -27.47 -16.86
C SER A 202 -26.26 -26.89 -18.04
N HIS A 203 -26.02 -25.57 -18.05
CA HIS A 203 -25.16 -24.89 -19.02
C HIS A 203 -23.75 -24.62 -18.52
N GLY A 204 -23.44 -24.93 -17.24
CA GLY A 204 -22.12 -24.75 -16.65
C GLY A 204 -21.64 -23.30 -16.54
N MET A 205 -22.56 -22.33 -16.53
CA MET A 205 -22.24 -20.89 -16.57
C MET A 205 -22.48 -20.17 -15.25
N GLN A 206 -23.04 -20.84 -14.25
CA GLN A 206 -23.39 -20.19 -12.99
C GLN A 206 -22.19 -20.09 -12.06
N PHE A 207 -22.06 -18.98 -11.41
CA PHE A 207 -21.05 -18.71 -10.36
C PHE A 207 -21.68 -17.92 -9.22
N GLN A 208 -21.04 -18.00 -8.07
CA GLN A 208 -21.49 -17.33 -6.85
C GLN A 208 -20.33 -16.68 -6.11
N SER A 209 -20.66 -15.70 -5.27
CA SER A 209 -19.70 -15.13 -4.31
C SER A 209 -19.80 -15.87 -2.99
N VAL A 210 -18.67 -16.42 -2.55
CA VAL A 210 -18.55 -17.07 -1.24
C VAL A 210 -17.76 -16.17 -0.33
N SER A 211 -18.26 -15.97 0.90
CA SER A 211 -17.60 -15.13 1.91
C SER A 211 -17.25 -15.93 3.15
N THR A 212 -15.99 -15.90 3.55
CA THR A 212 -15.44 -16.62 4.72
C THR A 212 -15.00 -15.63 5.78
N HIS A 213 -15.46 -15.81 7.02
CA HIS A 213 -15.01 -15.01 8.16
C HIS A 213 -13.62 -15.45 8.60
N LEU A 214 -12.64 -14.57 8.57
CA LEU A 214 -11.28 -14.80 9.06
C LEU A 214 -11.24 -14.48 10.55
N LYS A 215 -11.32 -15.52 11.40
CA LYS A 215 -11.54 -15.36 12.84
C LYS A 215 -10.26 -15.23 13.66
N THR A 216 -9.14 -15.65 13.10
CA THR A 216 -7.84 -15.66 13.76
C THR A 216 -6.78 -14.99 12.93
N GLU A 217 -5.73 -14.47 13.56
CA GLU A 217 -4.58 -13.91 12.85
C GLU A 217 -3.93 -14.91 11.89
N HIS A 218 -3.98 -16.21 12.24
CA HIS A 218 -3.44 -17.24 11.35
C HIS A 218 -4.26 -17.38 10.07
N GLU A 219 -5.59 -17.37 10.16
CA GLU A 219 -6.48 -17.37 8.99
C GLU A 219 -6.38 -16.08 8.19
N ALA A 220 -6.02 -14.97 8.83
CA ALA A 220 -5.96 -13.64 8.24
C ALA A 220 -4.58 -13.30 7.61
N LYS A 221 -3.72 -14.29 7.41
CA LYS A 221 -2.52 -14.21 6.57
C LYS A 221 -2.90 -14.66 5.15
N ARG A 222 -3.15 -13.70 4.27
CA ARG A 222 -3.79 -14.00 2.98
C ARG A 222 -3.01 -13.40 1.82
N ASP A 223 -3.13 -14.05 0.68
CA ASP A 223 -2.55 -13.62 -0.58
C ASP A 223 -3.65 -13.32 -1.60
N ILE A 224 -3.36 -12.43 -2.53
CA ILE A 224 -4.24 -12.13 -3.66
C ILE A 224 -4.49 -13.38 -4.51
N SER A 225 -5.67 -13.46 -5.11
CA SER A 225 -6.02 -14.52 -6.06
C SER A 225 -6.82 -13.90 -7.22
N PRO A 226 -6.15 -13.49 -8.30
CA PRO A 226 -6.86 -12.99 -9.48
C PRO A 226 -7.79 -14.04 -10.10
N ALA A 227 -7.44 -15.32 -9.98
CA ALA A 227 -8.23 -16.43 -10.54
C ALA A 227 -9.64 -16.55 -9.92
N THR A 228 -9.78 -16.19 -8.64
CA THR A 228 -11.04 -16.23 -7.90
C THR A 228 -11.62 -14.83 -7.64
N SER A 229 -10.99 -13.79 -8.21
CA SER A 229 -11.36 -12.39 -7.92
C SER A 229 -11.42 -12.10 -6.41
N ARG A 230 -10.48 -12.69 -5.65
CA ARG A 230 -10.42 -12.58 -4.18
C ARG A 230 -10.34 -11.13 -3.75
N VAL A 231 -11.19 -10.78 -2.78
CA VAL A 231 -11.20 -9.49 -2.11
C VAL A 231 -11.44 -9.69 -0.61
N TRP A 232 -11.08 -8.69 0.17
CA TRP A 232 -11.38 -8.69 1.60
C TRP A 232 -12.40 -7.61 1.94
N LYS A 233 -13.11 -7.81 3.03
CA LYS A 233 -14.13 -6.87 3.52
C LYS A 233 -13.96 -6.69 5.02
N VAL A 234 -13.87 -5.43 5.44
CA VAL A 234 -14.02 -5.08 6.85
C VAL A 234 -15.46 -4.74 7.10
N VAL A 235 -16.09 -5.45 8.01
CA VAL A 235 -17.55 -5.44 8.23
C VAL A 235 -17.83 -5.02 9.66
N ASN A 236 -18.78 -4.12 9.84
CA ASN A 236 -19.39 -3.91 11.16
C ASN A 236 -20.72 -4.68 11.25
N PRO A 237 -20.79 -5.79 11.99
CA PRO A 237 -21.99 -6.63 12.05
C PRO A 237 -23.15 -5.97 12.80
N GLN A 238 -22.89 -4.95 13.61
CA GLN A 238 -23.87 -4.27 14.45
C GLN A 238 -24.59 -3.12 13.72
N LYS A 239 -23.99 -2.60 12.64
CA LYS A 239 -24.55 -1.52 11.82
C LYS A 239 -25.06 -2.05 10.50
N LYS A 240 -26.27 -1.63 10.12
CA LYS A 240 -26.89 -2.05 8.86
C LYS A 240 -27.11 -0.87 7.94
N ASN A 241 -26.98 -1.11 6.66
CA ASN A 241 -27.36 -0.17 5.59
C ASN A 241 -28.86 -0.18 5.34
N GLY A 242 -29.33 0.64 4.38
CA GLY A 242 -30.75 0.75 4.03
C GLY A 242 -31.40 -0.54 3.50
N MET A 243 -30.60 -1.55 3.12
CA MET A 243 -31.07 -2.86 2.70
C MET A 243 -31.09 -3.90 3.85
N GLY A 244 -30.76 -3.47 5.07
CA GLY A 244 -30.65 -4.37 6.22
C GLY A 244 -29.40 -5.23 6.27
N LEU A 245 -28.42 -4.99 5.37
CA LEU A 245 -27.14 -5.69 5.34
C LEU A 245 -26.11 -4.98 6.21
N PRO A 246 -25.15 -5.71 6.81
CA PRO A 246 -24.05 -5.09 7.55
C PRO A 246 -23.29 -4.10 6.69
N VAL A 247 -22.91 -2.95 7.28
CA VAL A 247 -22.04 -2.01 6.60
C VAL A 247 -20.64 -2.58 6.47
N ALA A 248 -19.98 -2.32 5.32
CA ALA A 248 -18.68 -2.87 5.02
C ALA A 248 -17.86 -1.93 4.12
N TYR A 249 -16.55 -2.03 4.25
CA TYR A 249 -15.60 -1.55 3.25
C TYR A 249 -14.90 -2.72 2.58
N LYS A 250 -14.82 -2.66 1.27
CA LYS A 250 -14.08 -3.63 0.46
C LYS A 250 -12.62 -3.17 0.34
N LEU A 251 -11.69 -4.05 0.67
CA LEU A 251 -10.26 -3.82 0.55
C LEU A 251 -9.73 -4.50 -0.72
N LEU A 252 -9.07 -3.71 -1.56
CA LEU A 252 -8.49 -4.13 -2.83
C LEU A 252 -6.99 -3.77 -2.83
N PRO A 253 -6.10 -4.68 -2.44
CA PRO A 253 -4.66 -4.36 -2.34
C PRO A 253 -3.95 -4.26 -3.68
N GLY A 254 -4.67 -4.42 -4.79
CA GLY A 254 -4.05 -4.43 -6.11
C GLY A 254 -3.23 -5.69 -6.40
N ASN A 255 -2.48 -5.65 -7.48
CA ASN A 255 -1.70 -6.80 -7.97
C ASN A 255 -0.24 -6.61 -7.57
N THR A 256 0.11 -6.95 -6.33
CA THR A 256 1.44 -6.74 -5.77
C THR A 256 2.17 -8.06 -5.55
N PRO A 257 3.44 -8.20 -6.01
CA PRO A 257 4.23 -9.37 -5.71
C PRO A 257 4.62 -9.42 -4.23
N LYS A 258 4.82 -10.63 -3.72
CA LYS A 258 5.42 -10.86 -2.40
C LYS A 258 6.94 -10.70 -2.47
N MET A 259 7.57 -10.62 -1.30
CA MET A 259 9.03 -10.60 -1.21
C MET A 259 9.66 -11.86 -1.85
N LEU A 260 10.59 -11.65 -2.75
CA LEU A 260 11.33 -12.69 -3.46
C LEU A 260 12.66 -13.03 -2.74
N ALA A 261 12.58 -13.25 -1.44
CA ALA A 261 13.73 -13.64 -0.63
C ALA A 261 13.42 -14.93 0.13
N ARG A 262 14.43 -15.75 0.38
CA ARG A 262 14.26 -16.96 1.20
C ARG A 262 13.81 -16.58 2.61
N ASP A 263 12.98 -17.41 3.21
CA ASP A 263 12.42 -17.20 4.54
C ASP A 263 13.45 -17.05 5.66
N ASP A 264 14.62 -17.69 5.51
CA ASP A 264 15.73 -17.62 6.45
C ASP A 264 16.68 -16.45 6.21
N SER A 265 16.47 -15.67 5.14
CA SER A 265 17.31 -14.51 4.80
C SER A 265 17.10 -13.33 5.76
N PRO A 266 18.12 -12.47 5.97
CA PRO A 266 17.98 -11.29 6.80
C PRO A 266 16.80 -10.38 6.40
N PRO A 267 16.59 -10.01 5.12
CA PRO A 267 15.47 -9.16 4.75
C PRO A 267 14.11 -9.81 5.04
N ALA A 268 13.96 -11.12 4.80
CA ALA A 268 12.70 -11.82 5.06
C ALA A 268 12.40 -11.98 6.56
N LYS A 269 13.43 -12.05 7.41
CA LYS A 269 13.27 -12.08 8.87
C LYS A 269 12.90 -10.70 9.41
N ARG A 270 13.57 -9.65 8.92
CA ARG A 270 13.33 -8.27 9.38
C ARG A 270 12.03 -7.68 8.85
N ALA A 271 11.66 -7.97 7.63
CA ALA A 271 10.48 -7.46 6.95
C ALA A 271 9.48 -8.56 6.61
N SER A 272 9.10 -9.34 7.59
CA SER A 272 8.17 -10.47 7.43
C SER A 272 6.81 -10.06 6.87
N PHE A 273 6.43 -8.78 6.95
CA PHE A 273 5.21 -8.26 6.34
C PHE A 273 5.14 -8.53 4.83
N GLY A 274 6.29 -8.56 4.14
CA GLY A 274 6.36 -8.82 2.70
C GLY A 274 6.04 -10.26 2.28
N LYS A 275 5.81 -11.19 3.22
CA LYS A 275 5.50 -12.60 2.94
C LYS A 275 4.05 -12.84 2.52
N HIS A 276 3.13 -11.95 2.89
CA HIS A 276 1.72 -12.01 2.55
C HIS A 276 1.21 -10.64 2.12
N ASN A 277 0.20 -10.64 1.26
CA ASN A 277 -0.42 -9.40 0.78
C ASN A 277 -1.37 -8.78 1.82
N LEU A 278 -1.92 -9.59 2.72
CA LEU A 278 -2.78 -9.14 3.81
C LEU A 278 -2.38 -9.81 5.13
N TRP A 279 -2.37 -9.00 6.18
CA TRP A 279 -2.26 -9.41 7.55
C TRP A 279 -3.42 -8.79 8.33
N GLY A 280 -4.33 -9.61 8.85
CA GLY A 280 -5.39 -9.16 9.74
C GLY A 280 -4.99 -9.41 11.18
N THR A 281 -4.88 -8.35 11.98
CA THR A 281 -4.54 -8.43 13.42
C THR A 281 -5.53 -7.63 14.24
N PRO A 282 -5.83 -8.01 15.48
CA PRO A 282 -6.59 -7.16 16.38
C PRO A 282 -5.81 -5.87 16.65
N PHE A 283 -6.55 -4.77 16.78
CA PHE A 283 -5.94 -3.49 17.18
C PHE A 283 -5.33 -3.61 18.59
N LYS A 284 -4.09 -3.12 18.72
CA LYS A 284 -3.42 -2.99 19.99
C LYS A 284 -2.69 -1.66 20.04
N ASP A 285 -2.97 -0.89 21.07
CA ASP A 285 -2.33 0.40 21.26
C ASP A 285 -0.82 0.24 21.50
N GLY A 286 -0.03 1.18 20.97
CA GLY A 286 1.43 1.15 21.10
C GLY A 286 2.16 0.26 20.08
N GLU A 287 1.46 -0.54 19.26
CA GLU A 287 2.05 -1.27 18.15
C GLU A 287 2.03 -0.39 16.88
N TYR A 288 3.18 0.15 16.53
CA TYR A 288 3.29 1.06 15.39
C TYR A 288 3.85 0.42 14.13
N ALA A 289 4.60 -0.69 14.30
CA ALA A 289 5.22 -1.39 13.19
C ALA A 289 4.27 -2.37 12.50
N ALA A 290 4.58 -2.72 11.26
CA ALA A 290 3.88 -3.72 10.51
C ALA A 290 3.96 -5.10 11.19
N GLY A 291 2.83 -5.80 11.25
CA GLY A 291 2.75 -7.12 11.87
C GLY A 291 2.86 -7.13 13.39
N GLY A 292 2.77 -5.98 14.05
CA GLY A 292 2.76 -5.86 15.53
C GLY A 292 3.96 -6.56 16.17
N ALA A 293 3.72 -7.31 17.23
CA ALA A 293 4.75 -8.05 17.97
C ALA A 293 5.44 -9.16 17.13
N ASN A 294 4.89 -9.52 15.99
CA ASN A 294 5.44 -10.54 15.10
C ASN A 294 6.37 -9.94 14.01
N SER A 295 6.42 -8.63 13.87
CA SER A 295 7.41 -8.01 13.01
C SER A 295 8.78 -8.08 13.68
N CYS A 296 9.82 -8.39 12.93
CA CYS A 296 11.18 -8.25 13.41
C CYS A 296 11.45 -6.75 13.58
N LEU A 297 11.16 -6.27 14.75
CA LEU A 297 11.41 -4.89 15.12
C LEU A 297 12.90 -4.67 15.27
N LEU A 298 13.36 -3.50 14.94
CA LEU A 298 14.69 -3.00 15.25
C LEU A 298 15.10 -3.19 16.71
N TYR A 299 14.11 -3.28 17.62
CA TYR A 299 14.32 -3.54 19.04
C TYR A 299 14.80 -4.94 19.39
N THR A 300 14.67 -5.90 18.46
CA THR A 300 15.11 -7.30 18.67
C THR A 300 16.30 -7.69 17.79
N SER A 301 16.72 -6.83 16.87
CA SER A 301 17.96 -6.98 16.14
C SER A 301 19.10 -6.46 17.02
N PRO A 302 20.17 -7.24 17.25
CA PRO A 302 21.36 -6.66 17.85
C PRO A 302 21.82 -5.49 16.96
N SER A 303 21.80 -4.31 17.54
CA SER A 303 22.35 -3.14 16.88
C SER A 303 23.84 -3.40 16.63
N PRO A 304 24.39 -3.03 15.47
CA PRO A 304 25.83 -3.04 15.27
C PRO A 304 26.59 -2.10 16.23
N ARG A 305 25.88 -1.45 17.15
CA ARG A 305 26.41 -0.50 18.12
C ARG A 305 26.40 -1.05 19.57
N ASP A 306 25.87 -2.25 19.78
CA ASP A 306 25.90 -2.93 21.08
C ASP A 306 27.06 -3.93 21.16
#